data_0b3b028cc423a9f5d3692c9293cb40b4
#
_entry.id   0b3b028cc423a9f5d3692c9293cb40b4
#
_cell.length_a   1.000
_cell.length_b   1.000
_cell.length_c   1.000
_cell.angle_alpha   90.00
_cell.angle_beta   90.00
_cell.angle_gamma   90.00
#
_symmetry.space_group_name_H-M   'P 1'
#
loop_
_entity.id
_entity.type
_entity.pdbx_description
1 polymer ?
#
loop_
_entity_poly.entity_id
_entity_poly.type
_entity_poly.pdbx_seq_one_letter_code
_entity_poly.pdbx_strand_id
1 'polypeptide(L)'
;MDWYPLYNSLRIAAIACVAVFFTGIFAAYYVAKLPRLVKGLLDVVLTLPMVLPPTVVGYFLLLLFGVKRPFGIFLARFGIKVPMTWWSAVFAAAVVSFPLMYRTARGAFEAFDEDLADAGRTLGLSNPYIFWRVRMPVCRQGILAGTVLTFARALGEYGATSMIAGYTPGRTAPISTTVYQLWRTDNEALAFRWVLVNLAISAVVLLAVNMLEQKQKGKTR
;
A
#
# COMPACT_ATOMS: atom_id res chain seq x y z
N MET A 1 -15.26 -15.66 -19.92
CA MET A 1 -14.89 -14.99 -18.66
C MET A 1 -14.08 -13.75 -19.06
N ASP A 2 -14.51 -12.57 -18.66
CA ASP A 2 -13.75 -11.34 -18.94
C ASP A 2 -12.60 -11.23 -17.93
N TRP A 3 -11.36 -11.15 -18.40
CA TRP A 3 -10.16 -11.09 -17.55
C TRP A 3 -9.80 -9.68 -17.06
N TYR A 4 -10.61 -8.70 -17.41
CA TYR A 4 -10.40 -7.32 -16.99
C TYR A 4 -10.27 -7.15 -15.47
N PRO A 5 -11.11 -7.78 -14.59
CA PRO A 5 -10.99 -7.64 -13.16
C PRO A 5 -9.63 -8.09 -12.61
N LEU A 6 -9.04 -9.15 -13.17
CA LEU A 6 -7.71 -9.62 -12.79
C LEU A 6 -6.63 -8.60 -13.15
N TYR A 7 -6.60 -8.19 -14.41
CA TYR A 7 -5.65 -7.21 -14.91
C TYR A 7 -5.75 -5.89 -14.10
N ASN A 8 -6.98 -5.47 -13.84
CA ASN A 8 -7.24 -4.25 -13.09
C ASN A 8 -6.77 -4.35 -11.63
N SER A 9 -7.00 -5.47 -10.95
CA SER A 9 -6.51 -5.71 -9.59
C SER A 9 -4.99 -5.65 -9.51
N LEU A 10 -4.30 -6.35 -10.42
CA LEU A 10 -2.84 -6.35 -10.47
C LEU A 10 -2.28 -4.95 -10.75
N ARG A 11 -2.88 -4.23 -11.67
CA ARG A 11 -2.48 -2.87 -12.03
C ARG A 11 -2.69 -1.89 -10.87
N ILE A 12 -3.84 -1.93 -10.20
CA ILE A 12 -4.11 -1.10 -9.01
C ILE A 12 -3.11 -1.42 -7.91
N ALA A 13 -2.92 -2.70 -7.57
CA ALA A 13 -2.01 -3.12 -6.53
C ALA A 13 -0.55 -2.73 -6.83
N ALA A 14 -0.09 -2.92 -8.07
CA ALA A 14 1.26 -2.55 -8.47
C ALA A 14 1.53 -1.05 -8.35
N ILE A 15 0.62 -0.21 -8.86
CA ILE A 15 0.80 1.25 -8.82
C ILE A 15 0.66 1.77 -7.38
N ALA A 16 -0.32 1.26 -6.61
CA ALA A 16 -0.45 1.59 -5.20
C ALA A 16 0.81 1.18 -4.41
N CYS A 17 1.35 -0.02 -4.66
CA CYS A 17 2.57 -0.50 -4.02
C CYS A 17 3.79 0.39 -4.34
N VAL A 18 3.98 0.80 -5.60
CA VAL A 18 5.06 1.71 -6.00
C VAL A 18 4.91 3.07 -5.31
N ALA A 19 3.72 3.64 -5.28
CA ALA A 19 3.46 4.91 -4.60
C ALA A 19 3.75 4.80 -3.09
N VAL A 20 3.26 3.73 -2.46
CA VAL A 20 3.45 3.46 -1.02
C VAL A 20 4.89 3.13 -0.69
N PHE A 21 5.62 2.45 -1.58
CA PHE A 21 7.05 2.18 -1.41
C PHE A 21 7.83 3.48 -1.15
N PHE A 22 7.71 4.45 -2.02
CA PHE A 22 8.43 5.72 -1.86
C PHE A 22 7.90 6.56 -0.70
N THR A 23 6.59 6.73 -0.60
CA THR A 23 5.97 7.56 0.46
C THR A 23 6.14 6.93 1.85
N GLY A 24 6.03 5.61 1.96
CA GLY A 24 6.19 4.87 3.20
C GLY A 24 7.63 4.87 3.71
N ILE A 25 8.63 4.65 2.81
CA ILE A 25 10.05 4.75 3.16
C ILE A 25 10.39 6.17 3.60
N PHE A 26 9.93 7.18 2.85
CA PHE A 26 10.15 8.57 3.18
C PHE A 26 9.58 8.90 4.56
N ALA A 27 8.31 8.59 4.81
CA ALA A 27 7.67 8.81 6.10
C ALA A 27 8.41 8.06 7.22
N ALA A 28 8.75 6.78 7.01
CA ALA A 28 9.46 5.96 7.99
C ALA A 28 10.82 6.55 8.38
N TYR A 29 11.59 7.00 7.39
CA TYR A 29 12.91 7.58 7.61
C TYR A 29 12.87 8.88 8.41
N TYR A 30 11.94 9.77 8.07
CA TYR A 30 11.85 11.06 8.77
C TYR A 30 11.21 10.93 10.14
N VAL A 31 10.15 10.12 10.28
CA VAL A 31 9.47 9.92 11.55
C VAL A 31 10.37 9.19 12.57
N ALA A 32 11.22 8.25 12.11
CA ALA A 32 12.19 7.58 12.99
C ALA A 32 13.12 8.56 13.74
N LYS A 33 13.40 9.71 13.13
CA LYS A 33 14.32 10.75 13.69
C LYS A 33 13.64 11.77 14.60
N LEU A 34 12.31 11.75 14.71
CA LEU A 34 11.57 12.75 15.48
C LEU A 34 11.60 12.47 17.00
N PRO A 35 11.41 13.50 17.83
CA PRO A 35 11.25 13.35 19.26
C PRO A 35 10.10 12.41 19.62
N ARG A 36 10.22 11.68 20.73
CA ARG A 36 9.28 10.62 21.14
C ARG A 36 7.80 11.00 21.07
N LEU A 37 7.44 12.20 21.53
CA LEU A 37 6.04 12.67 21.54
C LEU A 37 5.48 12.85 20.12
N VAL A 38 6.19 13.60 19.29
CA VAL A 38 5.79 13.87 17.89
C VAL A 38 5.74 12.58 17.08
N LYS A 39 6.75 11.73 17.26
CA LYS A 39 6.81 10.40 16.67
C LYS A 39 5.58 9.57 17.04
N GLY A 40 5.24 9.50 18.34
CA GLY A 40 4.08 8.74 18.81
C GLY A 40 2.76 9.23 18.21
N LEU A 41 2.56 10.55 18.12
CA LEU A 41 1.35 11.13 17.50
C LEU A 41 1.27 10.82 16.00
N LEU A 42 2.37 10.99 15.28
CA LEU A 42 2.42 10.67 13.84
C LEU A 42 2.22 9.17 13.59
N ASP A 43 2.76 8.32 14.45
CA ASP A 43 2.54 6.88 14.37
C ASP A 43 1.06 6.52 14.45
N VAL A 44 0.33 7.10 15.39
CA VAL A 44 -1.10 6.88 15.51
C VAL A 44 -1.81 7.29 14.20
N VAL A 45 -1.54 8.50 13.72
CA VAL A 45 -2.19 9.02 12.50
C VAL A 45 -1.84 8.18 11.28
N LEU A 46 -0.57 7.85 11.07
CA LEU A 46 -0.10 7.11 9.89
C LEU A 46 -0.50 5.62 9.91
N THR A 47 -0.76 5.06 11.11
CA THR A 47 -1.18 3.67 11.24
C THR A 47 -2.68 3.50 11.46
N LEU A 48 -3.41 4.57 11.65
CA LEU A 48 -4.86 4.56 11.84
C LEU A 48 -5.63 3.77 10.76
N PRO A 49 -5.30 3.88 9.45
CA PRO A 49 -5.98 3.11 8.41
C PRO A 49 -5.86 1.58 8.56
N MET A 50 -4.89 1.09 9.32
CA MET A 50 -4.71 -0.35 9.57
C MET A 50 -5.72 -0.89 10.61
N VAL A 51 -6.13 -0.04 11.56
CA VAL A 51 -7.03 -0.41 12.66
C VAL A 51 -8.49 -0.19 12.26
N LEU A 52 -8.75 0.84 11.47
CA LEU A 52 -10.10 1.15 11.01
C LEU A 52 -10.60 0.11 9.98
N PRO A 53 -11.89 -0.25 10.02
CA PRO A 53 -12.48 -1.01 8.92
C PRO A 53 -12.25 -0.30 7.58
N PRO A 54 -11.84 -1.02 6.52
CA PRO A 54 -11.54 -0.39 5.22
C PRO A 54 -12.68 0.44 4.64
N THR A 55 -13.93 0.04 4.89
CA THR A 55 -15.11 0.82 4.49
C THR A 55 -15.18 2.18 5.18
N VAL A 56 -14.76 2.27 6.45
CA VAL A 56 -14.69 3.53 7.20
C VAL A 56 -13.60 4.43 6.61
N VAL A 57 -12.43 3.86 6.27
CA VAL A 57 -11.39 4.60 5.56
C VAL A 57 -11.91 5.14 4.23
N GLY A 58 -12.59 4.31 3.44
CA GLY A 58 -13.22 4.72 2.18
C GLY A 58 -14.25 5.84 2.36
N TYR A 59 -15.02 5.79 3.43
CA TYR A 59 -15.98 6.85 3.77
C TYR A 59 -15.26 8.17 4.11
N PHE A 60 -14.18 8.14 4.89
CA PHE A 60 -13.37 9.34 5.14
C PHE A 60 -12.77 9.91 3.86
N LEU A 61 -12.33 9.06 2.95
CA LEU A 61 -11.84 9.50 1.64
C LEU A 61 -12.96 10.17 0.82
N LEU A 62 -14.21 9.64 0.87
CA LEU A 62 -15.37 10.29 0.26
C LEU A 62 -15.73 11.62 0.93
N LEU A 63 -15.61 11.71 2.25
CA LEU A 63 -15.83 12.98 2.95
C LEU A 63 -14.78 14.03 2.56
N LEU A 64 -13.55 13.62 2.30
CA LEU A 64 -12.47 14.52 1.91
C LEU A 64 -12.57 14.93 0.44
N PHE A 65 -12.69 13.96 -0.47
CA PHE A 65 -12.61 14.16 -1.92
C PHE A 65 -13.97 14.26 -2.64
N GLY A 66 -15.07 14.09 -1.93
CA GLY A 66 -16.41 14.12 -2.52
C GLY A 66 -16.68 15.42 -3.28
N VAL A 67 -17.32 15.31 -4.45
CA VAL A 67 -17.57 16.45 -5.37
C VAL A 67 -18.35 17.60 -4.75
N LYS A 68 -19.11 17.36 -3.68
CA LYS A 68 -19.86 18.36 -2.92
C LYS A 68 -19.13 18.83 -1.64
N ARG A 69 -17.90 18.37 -1.40
CA ARG A 69 -17.10 18.72 -0.21
C ARG A 69 -16.10 19.82 -0.54
N PRO A 70 -15.71 20.66 0.43
CA PRO A 70 -14.85 21.82 0.17
C PRO A 70 -13.58 21.48 -0.60
N PHE A 71 -12.88 20.42 -0.21
CA PHE A 71 -11.66 20.00 -0.89
C PHE A 71 -11.93 19.39 -2.28
N GLY A 72 -13.01 18.62 -2.45
CA GLY A 72 -13.44 18.12 -3.74
C GLY A 72 -13.85 19.23 -4.71
N ILE A 73 -14.55 20.27 -4.22
CA ILE A 73 -14.89 21.47 -4.99
C ILE A 73 -13.62 22.22 -5.43
N PHE A 74 -12.65 22.35 -4.52
CA PHE A 74 -11.36 22.96 -4.84
C PHE A 74 -10.64 22.20 -5.97
N LEU A 75 -10.55 20.87 -5.89
CA LEU A 75 -9.95 20.04 -6.94
C LEU A 75 -10.72 20.12 -8.27
N ALA A 76 -12.05 20.21 -8.20
CA ALA A 76 -12.89 20.31 -9.39
C ALA A 76 -12.62 21.61 -10.20
N ARG A 77 -12.14 22.70 -9.56
CA ARG A 77 -11.73 23.93 -10.25
C ARG A 77 -10.52 23.69 -11.17
N PHE A 78 -9.68 22.68 -10.85
CA PHE A 78 -8.56 22.24 -11.68
C PHE A 78 -8.93 21.07 -12.62
N GLY A 79 -10.23 20.77 -12.77
CA GLY A 79 -10.69 19.66 -13.60
C GLY A 79 -10.48 18.26 -12.98
N ILE A 80 -10.03 18.19 -11.72
CA ILE A 80 -9.71 16.94 -11.04
C ILE A 80 -10.95 16.43 -10.27
N LYS A 81 -11.50 15.29 -10.72
CA LYS A 81 -12.56 14.56 -10.01
C LYS A 81 -11.99 13.25 -9.49
N VAL A 82 -11.93 13.07 -8.17
CA VAL A 82 -11.36 11.87 -7.54
C VAL A 82 -12.39 10.73 -7.45
N PRO A 83 -13.61 10.90 -6.87
CA PRO A 83 -14.54 9.78 -6.70
C PRO A 83 -14.99 9.18 -8.04
N MET A 84 -15.30 7.87 -8.01
CA MET A 84 -15.77 7.09 -9.15
C MET A 84 -14.77 7.05 -10.33
N THR A 85 -13.48 7.23 -10.06
CA THR A 85 -12.41 7.12 -11.04
C THR A 85 -11.53 5.90 -10.74
N TRP A 86 -10.80 5.46 -11.76
CA TRP A 86 -9.80 4.40 -11.57
C TRP A 86 -8.70 4.80 -10.57
N TRP A 87 -8.28 6.06 -10.61
CA TRP A 87 -7.27 6.60 -9.69
C TRP A 87 -7.72 6.57 -8.22
N SER A 88 -9.03 6.70 -7.97
CA SER A 88 -9.54 6.60 -6.61
C SER A 88 -9.40 5.20 -6.02
N ALA A 89 -9.49 4.14 -6.86
CA ALA A 89 -9.20 2.78 -6.44
C ALA A 89 -7.72 2.60 -6.07
N VAL A 90 -6.80 3.15 -6.87
CA VAL A 90 -5.36 3.16 -6.56
C VAL A 90 -5.09 3.91 -5.25
N PHE A 91 -5.71 5.07 -5.07
CA PHE A 91 -5.54 5.88 -3.88
C PHE A 91 -6.09 5.18 -2.62
N ALA A 92 -7.26 4.56 -2.71
CA ALA A 92 -7.84 3.78 -1.62
C ALA A 92 -6.92 2.61 -1.22
N ALA A 93 -6.45 1.83 -2.20
CA ALA A 93 -5.52 0.74 -1.98
C ALA A 93 -4.19 1.22 -1.36
N ALA A 94 -3.68 2.37 -1.82
CA ALA A 94 -2.46 2.97 -1.27
C ALA A 94 -2.65 3.38 0.20
N VAL A 95 -3.73 4.09 0.54
CA VAL A 95 -3.98 4.56 1.92
C VAL A 95 -4.13 3.40 2.90
N VAL A 96 -4.86 2.34 2.50
CA VAL A 96 -5.09 1.18 3.38
C VAL A 96 -3.84 0.30 3.53
N SER A 97 -2.98 0.23 2.52
CA SER A 97 -1.75 -0.57 2.56
C SER A 97 -0.53 0.21 3.10
N PHE A 98 -0.58 1.54 3.12
CA PHE A 98 0.50 2.41 3.58
C PHE A 98 1.06 2.05 4.97
N PRO A 99 0.23 1.78 6.01
CA PRO A 99 0.74 1.46 7.34
C PRO A 99 1.70 0.27 7.37
N LEU A 100 1.49 -0.72 6.51
CA LEU A 100 2.34 -1.92 6.46
C LEU A 100 3.76 -1.58 6.01
N MET A 101 3.89 -0.82 4.93
CA MET A 101 5.19 -0.35 4.45
C MET A 101 5.86 0.57 5.47
N TYR A 102 5.11 1.54 5.97
CA TYR A 102 5.61 2.51 6.94
C TYR A 102 6.17 1.82 8.19
N ARG A 103 5.41 0.91 8.82
CA ARG A 103 5.83 0.24 10.06
C ARG A 103 7.03 -0.68 9.86
N THR A 104 7.06 -1.46 8.78
CA THR A 104 8.17 -2.37 8.50
C THR A 104 9.45 -1.62 8.14
N ALA A 105 9.36 -0.58 7.31
CA ALA A 105 10.49 0.27 6.96
C ALA A 105 11.00 1.04 8.20
N ARG A 106 10.09 1.56 9.05
CA ARG A 106 10.46 2.26 10.27
C ARG A 106 11.19 1.33 11.26
N GLY A 107 10.66 0.13 11.49
CA GLY A 107 11.34 -0.86 12.33
C GLY A 107 12.73 -1.21 11.83
N ALA A 108 12.92 -1.33 10.51
CA ALA A 108 14.22 -1.56 9.91
C ALA A 108 15.18 -0.36 10.10
N PHE A 109 14.68 0.88 9.99
CA PHE A 109 15.49 2.08 10.22
C PHE A 109 15.82 2.31 11.69
N GLU A 110 14.94 1.93 12.62
CA GLU A 110 15.20 2.01 14.05
C GLU A 110 16.20 0.94 14.55
N ALA A 111 16.26 -0.19 13.86
CA ALA A 111 17.23 -1.25 14.11
C ALA A 111 18.59 -0.99 13.43
N PHE A 112 18.71 0.07 12.62
CA PHE A 112 19.94 0.41 11.92
C PHE A 112 20.97 0.99 12.92
N ASP A 113 22.19 0.48 12.88
CA ASP A 113 23.30 1.00 13.69
C ASP A 113 23.78 2.35 13.14
N GLU A 114 23.56 3.41 13.89
CA GLU A 114 23.94 4.78 13.50
C GLU A 114 25.47 4.95 13.43
N ASP A 115 26.28 4.14 14.12
CA ASP A 115 27.73 4.20 14.04
C ASP A 115 28.23 3.96 12.61
N LEU A 116 27.51 3.15 11.83
CA LEU A 116 27.80 2.98 10.39
C LEU A 116 27.60 4.28 9.59
N ALA A 117 26.59 5.06 9.94
CA ALA A 117 26.34 6.34 9.28
C ALA A 117 27.37 7.39 9.72
N ASP A 118 27.76 7.39 10.99
CA ASP A 118 28.75 8.30 11.54
C ASP A 118 30.15 8.02 10.99
N ALA A 119 30.53 6.76 10.86
CA ALA A 119 31.75 6.37 10.15
C ALA A 119 31.78 6.87 8.70
N GLY A 120 30.63 6.76 7.99
CA GLY A 120 30.48 7.32 6.65
C GLY A 120 30.66 8.84 6.60
N ARG A 121 30.13 9.57 7.59
CA ARG A 121 30.28 11.04 7.70
C ARG A 121 31.73 11.42 7.97
N THR A 122 32.43 10.65 8.81
CA THR A 122 33.85 10.86 9.11
C THR A 122 34.73 10.71 7.87
N LEU A 123 34.32 9.83 6.93
CA LEU A 123 34.96 9.67 5.63
C LEU A 123 34.55 10.73 4.60
N GLY A 124 33.78 11.75 5.00
CA GLY A 124 33.35 12.85 4.13
C GLY A 124 32.18 12.49 3.18
N LEU A 125 31.51 11.34 3.39
CA LEU A 125 30.39 10.94 2.55
C LEU A 125 29.14 11.79 2.86
N SER A 126 28.43 12.18 1.80
CA SER A 126 27.19 12.97 1.94
C SER A 126 26.04 12.15 2.52
N ASN A 127 25.12 12.78 3.24
CA ASN A 127 23.94 12.10 3.80
C ASN A 127 23.09 11.35 2.77
N PRO A 128 22.83 11.86 1.54
CA PRO A 128 22.15 11.08 0.50
C PRO A 128 22.94 9.84 0.08
N TYR A 129 24.28 9.93 -0.02
CA TYR A 129 25.10 8.77 -0.34
C TYR A 129 25.03 7.70 0.75
N ILE A 130 25.15 8.09 2.03
CA ILE A 130 25.02 7.19 3.19
C ILE A 130 23.62 6.55 3.20
N PHE A 131 22.57 7.31 2.92
CA PHE A 131 21.21 6.76 2.84
C PHE A 131 21.10 5.65 1.79
N TRP A 132 21.51 5.90 0.55
CA TRP A 132 21.32 4.95 -0.55
C TRP A 132 22.33 3.82 -0.58
N ARG A 133 23.58 4.06 -0.14
CA ARG A 133 24.68 3.08 -0.25
C ARG A 133 24.97 2.33 1.05
N VAL A 134 24.54 2.84 2.19
CA VAL A 134 24.78 2.19 3.49
C VAL A 134 23.44 1.79 4.13
N ARG A 135 22.56 2.75 4.44
CA ARG A 135 21.33 2.48 5.19
C ARG A 135 20.34 1.60 4.42
N MET A 136 20.04 1.93 3.18
CA MET A 136 19.07 1.17 2.36
C MET A 136 19.49 -0.29 2.15
N PRO A 137 20.75 -0.62 1.81
CA PRO A 137 21.19 -2.01 1.71
C PRO A 137 21.13 -2.79 3.03
N VAL A 138 21.46 -2.16 4.16
CA VAL A 138 21.37 -2.80 5.49
C VAL A 138 19.89 -3.06 5.85
N CYS A 139 19.01 -2.08 5.63
CA CYS A 139 17.58 -2.18 5.95
C CYS A 139 16.76 -2.96 4.91
N ARG A 140 17.37 -3.47 3.84
CA ARG A 140 16.66 -4.06 2.67
C ARG A 140 15.67 -5.16 3.04
N GLN A 141 15.93 -5.96 4.08
CA GLN A 141 15.04 -7.05 4.47
C GLN A 141 13.69 -6.54 4.94
N GLY A 142 13.67 -5.55 5.85
CA GLY A 142 12.42 -4.93 6.31
C GLY A 142 11.70 -4.18 5.20
N ILE A 143 12.45 -3.52 4.30
CA ILE A 143 11.88 -2.80 3.16
C ILE A 143 11.23 -3.76 2.16
N LEU A 144 11.89 -4.88 1.83
CA LEU A 144 11.32 -5.90 0.95
C LEU A 144 10.09 -6.56 1.58
N ALA A 145 10.16 -6.94 2.86
CA ALA A 145 9.01 -7.48 3.59
C ALA A 145 7.83 -6.51 3.57
N GLY A 146 8.08 -5.21 3.85
CA GLY A 146 7.07 -4.17 3.74
C GLY A 146 6.46 -4.04 2.35
N THR A 147 7.28 -4.09 1.32
CA THR A 147 6.83 -4.00 -0.08
C THR A 147 5.87 -5.12 -0.42
N VAL A 148 6.21 -6.33 -0.04
CA VAL A 148 5.40 -7.52 -0.31
C VAL A 148 4.08 -7.49 0.45
N LEU A 149 4.12 -7.17 1.75
CA LEU A 149 2.91 -7.02 2.57
C LEU A 149 1.99 -5.92 2.02
N THR A 150 2.57 -4.81 1.57
CA THR A 150 1.85 -3.71 0.92
C THR A 150 1.16 -4.17 -0.36
N PHE A 151 1.86 -4.90 -1.23
CA PHE A 151 1.29 -5.42 -2.47
C PHE A 151 0.15 -6.41 -2.20
N ALA A 152 0.36 -7.37 -1.29
CA ALA A 152 -0.65 -8.36 -0.92
C ALA A 152 -1.90 -7.68 -0.34
N ARG A 153 -1.72 -6.67 0.53
CA ARG A 153 -2.82 -5.90 1.11
C ARG A 153 -3.58 -5.08 0.08
N ALA A 154 -2.86 -4.43 -0.84
CA ALA A 154 -3.46 -3.66 -1.93
C ALA A 154 -4.24 -4.53 -2.92
N LEU A 155 -3.74 -5.74 -3.22
CA LEU A 155 -4.40 -6.70 -4.12
C LEU A 155 -5.75 -7.17 -3.57
N GLY A 156 -5.84 -7.39 -2.26
CA GLY A 156 -7.07 -7.83 -1.59
C GLY A 156 -7.99 -6.69 -1.13
N GLU A 157 -7.74 -5.43 -1.55
CA GLU A 157 -8.55 -4.31 -1.09
C GLU A 157 -9.95 -4.31 -1.74
N TYR A 158 -10.97 -4.23 -0.89
CA TYR A 158 -12.37 -4.16 -1.29
C TYR A 158 -13.10 -2.96 -0.67
N GLY A 159 -13.01 -2.80 0.65
CA GLY A 159 -13.90 -1.93 1.41
C GLY A 159 -13.74 -0.46 1.07
N ALA A 160 -12.51 0.06 1.07
CA ALA A 160 -12.25 1.45 0.73
C ALA A 160 -12.48 1.70 -0.77
N THR A 161 -12.07 0.74 -1.62
CA THR A 161 -12.25 0.83 -3.06
C THR A 161 -13.73 0.86 -3.44
N SER A 162 -14.56 -0.01 -2.86
CA SER A 162 -16.01 -0.03 -3.14
C SER A 162 -16.69 1.28 -2.77
N MET A 163 -16.23 1.94 -1.70
CA MET A 163 -16.78 3.21 -1.24
C MET A 163 -16.41 4.38 -2.15
N ILE A 164 -15.14 4.54 -2.54
CA ILE A 164 -14.69 5.73 -3.27
C ILE A 164 -14.68 5.57 -4.79
N ALA A 165 -14.35 4.37 -5.29
CA ALA A 165 -14.27 4.09 -6.74
C ALA A 165 -15.54 3.46 -7.30
N GLY A 166 -16.37 2.84 -6.42
CA GLY A 166 -17.56 2.12 -6.82
C GLY A 166 -17.24 0.88 -7.67
N TYR A 167 -18.28 0.37 -8.33
CA TYR A 167 -18.16 -0.75 -9.25
C TYR A 167 -18.62 -0.33 -10.65
N THR A 168 -17.68 -0.24 -11.57
CA THR A 168 -17.96 -0.01 -13.00
C THR A 168 -17.20 -1.06 -13.82
N PRO A 169 -17.91 -2.02 -14.47
CA PRO A 169 -17.28 -3.02 -15.34
C PRO A 169 -16.42 -2.35 -16.40
N GLY A 170 -15.25 -2.93 -16.69
CA GLY A 170 -14.32 -2.41 -17.69
C GLY A 170 -13.61 -1.09 -17.30
N ARG A 171 -13.84 -0.52 -16.09
CA ARG A 171 -13.21 0.73 -15.63
C ARG A 171 -12.62 0.65 -14.23
N THR A 172 -13.44 0.45 -13.20
CA THR A 172 -13.01 0.52 -11.79
C THR A 172 -13.10 -0.82 -11.06
N ALA A 173 -13.65 -1.86 -11.68
CA ALA A 173 -13.94 -3.15 -11.05
C ALA A 173 -12.69 -4.03 -10.87
N PRO A 174 -12.10 -4.17 -9.66
CA PRO A 174 -11.14 -5.21 -9.32
C PRO A 174 -11.84 -6.54 -9.02
N ILE A 175 -11.08 -7.62 -8.82
CA ILE A 175 -11.62 -8.96 -8.51
C ILE A 175 -12.54 -8.91 -7.28
N SER A 176 -12.11 -8.27 -6.21
CA SER A 176 -12.84 -8.23 -4.94
C SER A 176 -14.24 -7.64 -5.08
N THR A 177 -14.39 -6.51 -5.77
CA THR A 177 -15.71 -5.90 -6.03
C THR A 177 -16.51 -6.70 -7.05
N THR A 178 -15.85 -7.36 -8.01
CA THR A 178 -16.49 -8.22 -9.00
C THR A 178 -17.12 -9.45 -8.36
N VAL A 179 -16.41 -10.13 -7.46
CA VAL A 179 -16.94 -11.28 -6.70
C VAL A 179 -18.20 -10.88 -5.94
N TYR A 180 -18.15 -9.77 -5.20
CA TYR A 180 -19.29 -9.28 -4.44
C TYR A 180 -20.49 -8.95 -5.32
N GLN A 181 -20.28 -8.29 -6.47
CA GLN A 181 -21.34 -7.91 -7.37
C GLN A 181 -21.97 -9.13 -8.06
N LEU A 182 -21.18 -10.11 -8.47
CA LEU A 182 -21.66 -11.36 -9.06
C LEU A 182 -22.51 -12.15 -8.06
N TRP A 183 -22.09 -12.21 -6.80
CA TRP A 183 -22.88 -12.83 -5.74
C TRP A 183 -24.22 -12.10 -5.54
N ARG A 184 -24.22 -10.77 -5.51
CA ARG A 184 -25.46 -9.98 -5.38
C ARG A 184 -26.45 -10.14 -6.54
N THR A 185 -25.97 -10.54 -7.72
CA THR A 185 -26.79 -10.75 -8.92
C THR A 185 -27.07 -12.23 -9.19
N ASP A 186 -27.01 -13.07 -8.14
CA ASP A 186 -27.26 -14.53 -8.19
C ASP A 186 -26.43 -15.30 -9.23
N ASN A 187 -25.26 -14.76 -9.62
CA ASN A 187 -24.32 -15.44 -10.50
C ASN A 187 -23.21 -16.14 -9.72
N GLU A 188 -23.61 -17.05 -8.82
CA GLU A 188 -22.71 -17.73 -7.88
C GLU A 188 -21.62 -18.55 -8.58
N ALA A 189 -21.96 -19.23 -9.68
CA ALA A 189 -20.99 -20.04 -10.41
C ALA A 189 -19.82 -19.22 -10.95
N LEU A 190 -20.08 -18.00 -11.44
CA LEU A 190 -19.02 -17.10 -11.92
C LEU A 190 -18.28 -16.43 -10.76
N ALA A 191 -18.99 -16.08 -9.69
CA ALA A 191 -18.38 -15.56 -8.46
C ALA A 191 -17.36 -16.55 -7.88
N PHE A 192 -17.76 -17.84 -7.78
CA PHE A 192 -16.88 -18.90 -7.29
C PHE A 192 -15.62 -19.08 -8.16
N ARG A 193 -15.73 -19.00 -9.47
CA ARG A 193 -14.56 -19.05 -10.37
C ARG A 193 -13.59 -17.91 -10.08
N TRP A 194 -14.08 -16.71 -9.84
CA TRP A 194 -13.26 -15.57 -9.47
C TRP A 194 -12.62 -15.71 -8.09
N VAL A 195 -13.32 -16.34 -7.13
CA VAL A 195 -12.75 -16.68 -5.82
C VAL A 195 -11.56 -17.63 -5.98
N LEU A 196 -11.69 -18.67 -6.82
CA LEU A 196 -10.59 -19.61 -7.08
C LEU A 196 -9.39 -18.92 -7.75
N VAL A 197 -9.64 -18.02 -8.72
CA VAL A 197 -8.58 -17.22 -9.36
C VAL A 197 -7.87 -16.34 -8.31
N ASN A 198 -8.63 -15.66 -7.46
CA ASN A 198 -8.06 -14.82 -6.41
C ASN A 198 -7.24 -15.64 -5.40
N LEU A 199 -7.74 -16.81 -5.00
CA LEU A 199 -7.04 -17.74 -4.11
C LEU A 199 -5.71 -18.21 -4.73
N ALA A 200 -5.71 -18.61 -6.00
CA ALA A 200 -4.51 -19.03 -6.72
C ALA A 200 -3.45 -17.91 -6.77
N ILE A 201 -3.87 -16.67 -7.08
CA ILE A 201 -2.97 -15.53 -7.14
C ILE A 201 -2.39 -15.23 -5.74
N SER A 202 -3.25 -15.23 -4.71
CA SER A 202 -2.81 -15.00 -3.33
C SER A 202 -1.81 -16.07 -2.88
N ALA A 203 -2.03 -17.33 -3.22
CA ALA A 203 -1.09 -18.41 -2.93
C ALA A 203 0.25 -18.21 -3.66
N VAL A 204 0.25 -17.85 -4.95
CA VAL A 204 1.47 -17.56 -5.72
C VAL A 204 2.23 -16.37 -5.12
N VAL A 205 1.53 -15.30 -4.76
CA VAL A 205 2.14 -14.13 -4.12
C VAL A 205 2.78 -14.53 -2.79
N LEU A 206 2.08 -15.26 -1.92
CA LEU A 206 2.62 -15.71 -0.63
C LEU A 206 3.82 -16.66 -0.78
N LEU A 207 3.77 -17.57 -1.76
CA LEU A 207 4.91 -18.44 -2.04
C LEU A 207 6.13 -17.64 -2.53
N ALA A 208 5.94 -16.67 -3.42
CA ALA A 208 7.01 -15.79 -3.88
C ALA A 208 7.64 -15.00 -2.73
N VAL A 209 6.82 -14.51 -1.79
CA VAL A 209 7.27 -13.86 -0.54
C VAL A 209 8.16 -14.78 0.27
N ASN A 210 7.63 -15.95 0.61
CA ASN A 210 8.35 -16.92 1.45
C ASN A 210 9.69 -17.31 0.81
N MET A 211 9.72 -17.49 -0.51
CA MET A 211 10.98 -17.79 -1.24
C MET A 211 11.99 -16.64 -1.16
N LEU A 212 11.54 -15.38 -1.25
CA LEU A 212 12.40 -14.21 -1.13
C LEU A 212 12.98 -14.09 0.29
N GLU A 213 12.15 -14.31 1.32
CA GLU A 213 12.61 -14.30 2.72
C GLU A 213 13.62 -15.41 3.03
N GLN A 214 13.39 -16.63 2.53
CA GLN A 214 14.31 -17.76 2.73
C GLN A 214 15.67 -17.55 2.07
N LYS A 215 15.70 -17.03 0.82
CA LYS A 215 16.95 -16.68 0.14
C LYS A 215 17.79 -15.65 0.91
N GLN A 216 17.16 -14.81 1.69
CA GLN A 216 17.84 -13.79 2.48
C GLN A 216 18.43 -14.37 3.77
N LYS A 217 17.72 -15.28 4.47
CA LYS A 217 18.22 -15.96 5.66
C LYS A 217 19.43 -16.86 5.37
N GLY A 218 19.50 -17.44 4.17
CA GLY A 218 20.65 -18.28 3.73
C GLY A 218 21.91 -17.49 3.35
N LYS A 219 21.81 -16.16 3.12
CA LYS A 219 22.99 -15.32 2.83
C LYS A 219 23.61 -14.66 4.06
N THR A 220 22.98 -14.77 5.22
CA THR A 220 23.44 -14.18 6.50
C THR A 220 24.05 -15.21 7.45
N ARG A 221 24.12 -16.47 7.03
CA ARG A 221 24.94 -17.54 7.62
C ARG A 221 26.20 -17.75 6.76
#